data_6acf964c09d712ff7fcae0b64d77ac24
#
_entry.id   6acf964c09d712ff7fcae0b64d77ac24
#
_cell.length_a   1.000
_cell.length_b   1.000
_cell.length_c   1.000
_cell.angle_alpha   90.00
_cell.angle_beta   90.00
_cell.angle_gamma   90.00
#
_symmetry.space_group_name_H-M   'P 1'
#
loop_
_entity.id
_entity.type
_entity.pdbx_description
1 polymer ?
#
loop_
_entity_poly.entity_id
_entity_poly.type
_entity_poly.pdbx_seq_one_letter_code
_entity_poly.pdbx_strand_id
1 'polypeptide(L)'
;MRAILVPIIALLTGAAFLMLGNGLMGTLTSLRLDMAGASATVVGIVNAGYFGGLTLGALFAERVIRRVGHIRAFAALASVYSGATLAHALEVDPWIWLTLRFVEGFCMAGLFICVESWLNHRATNVTRGQILSSYAVTIYFAQFLGQFLLNLPDETGFLLFVVISILMSIAVVPVAMTTTPIPTLPEVASFSFKRLWKVSPLGVYGAGVGGIVFGASYGLAPVFTQKLGYSVSETATFVSATILGGLIIQYPIGKLSDLLDRRVVLVSLFIAQVAISGLMIGATYLGFWYVVGCAVMFGGISFTLYPLSLSHANDHLESHELVAAAGGLLLTYSLGATIGPLFVSPLMDAIGPNGLFAVLLGLGVVSSVFAAWRVRARPSVPMEEQGKYHVVPRTSAVSAAMDPRGEDADGQLSFDFDFRAEADAAAEDQRLAAE
;
A
#
# COMPACT_ATOMS: atom_id res chain seq x y z
N MET A 1 6.52 -24.56 2.92
CA MET A 1 5.48 -23.54 3.16
C MET A 1 4.97 -23.51 4.60
N ARG A 2 4.54 -24.64 5.21
CA ARG A 2 4.12 -24.64 6.64
C ARG A 2 5.18 -24.10 7.61
N ALA A 3 6.44 -24.51 7.48
CA ALA A 3 7.54 -24.07 8.35
C ALA A 3 7.82 -22.56 8.27
N ILE A 4 7.46 -21.90 7.16
CA ILE A 4 7.64 -20.44 6.97
C ILE A 4 6.44 -19.67 7.51
N LEU A 5 5.21 -20.18 7.27
CA LEU A 5 3.99 -19.46 7.64
C LEU A 5 3.68 -19.50 9.13
N VAL A 6 3.92 -20.63 9.81
CA VAL A 6 3.63 -20.79 11.25
C VAL A 6 4.24 -19.69 12.11
N PRO A 7 5.53 -19.32 11.95
CA PRO A 7 6.16 -18.28 12.76
C PRO A 7 5.61 -16.86 12.52
N ILE A 8 4.99 -16.60 11.35
CA ILE A 8 4.51 -15.28 10.96
C ILE A 8 2.99 -15.16 10.91
N ILE A 9 2.25 -16.25 11.19
CA ILE A 9 0.79 -16.28 11.07
C ILE A 9 0.10 -15.24 11.96
N ALA A 10 0.62 -15.02 13.16
CA ALA A 10 0.10 -14.02 14.07
C ALA A 10 0.23 -12.59 13.49
N LEU A 11 1.36 -12.28 12.86
CA LEU A 11 1.61 -11.00 12.21
C LEU A 11 0.72 -10.82 10.97
N LEU A 12 0.59 -11.87 10.15
CA LEU A 12 -0.30 -11.84 8.98
C LEU A 12 -1.76 -11.71 9.39
N THR A 13 -2.19 -12.36 10.48
CA THR A 13 -3.54 -12.23 11.02
C THR A 13 -3.80 -10.81 11.53
N GLY A 14 -2.87 -10.22 12.27
CA GLY A 14 -2.96 -8.81 12.69
C GLY A 14 -3.05 -7.86 11.48
N ALA A 15 -2.19 -8.03 10.48
CA ALA A 15 -2.23 -7.26 9.24
C ALA A 15 -3.55 -7.44 8.49
N ALA A 16 -4.12 -8.64 8.45
CA ALA A 16 -5.41 -8.92 7.83
C ALA A 16 -6.55 -8.14 8.51
N PHE A 17 -6.62 -8.15 9.84
CA PHE A 17 -7.63 -7.35 10.57
C PHE A 17 -7.46 -5.86 10.35
N LEU A 18 -6.22 -5.35 10.37
CA LEU A 18 -5.95 -3.94 10.04
C LEU A 18 -6.47 -3.58 8.65
N MET A 19 -6.22 -4.44 7.65
CA MET A 19 -6.57 -4.14 6.26
C MET A 19 -8.05 -4.37 5.95
N LEU A 20 -8.73 -5.29 6.65
CA LEU A 20 -10.19 -5.39 6.63
C LEU A 20 -10.84 -4.07 7.04
N GLY A 21 -10.42 -3.54 8.20
CA GLY A 21 -10.96 -2.28 8.72
C GLY A 21 -10.56 -1.07 7.87
N ASN A 22 -9.28 -0.93 7.52
CA ASN A 22 -8.78 0.21 6.73
C ASN A 22 -9.39 0.26 5.32
N GLY A 23 -9.58 -0.91 4.69
CA GLY A 23 -10.23 -1.00 3.38
C GLY A 23 -11.67 -0.48 3.42
N LEU A 24 -12.43 -0.92 4.42
CA LEU A 24 -13.80 -0.45 4.65
C LEU A 24 -13.83 1.06 4.97
N MET A 25 -12.92 1.55 5.84
CA MET A 25 -12.92 2.94 6.32
C MET A 25 -12.81 3.97 5.20
N GLY A 26 -11.94 3.75 4.22
CA GLY A 26 -11.78 4.68 3.09
C GLY A 26 -13.06 4.82 2.26
N THR A 27 -13.71 3.70 1.95
CA THR A 27 -14.96 3.68 1.19
C THR A 27 -16.12 4.26 2.00
N LEU A 28 -16.24 3.87 3.27
CA LEU A 28 -17.28 4.35 4.18
C LEU A 28 -17.22 5.88 4.35
N THR A 29 -16.04 6.44 4.59
CA THR A 29 -15.84 7.88 4.74
C THR A 29 -16.34 8.64 3.50
N SER A 30 -15.97 8.18 2.31
CA SER A 30 -16.36 8.82 1.05
C SER A 30 -17.87 8.74 0.80
N LEU A 31 -18.47 7.56 1.04
CA LEU A 31 -19.91 7.33 0.92
C LEU A 31 -20.71 8.23 1.86
N ARG A 32 -20.32 8.27 3.14
CA ARG A 32 -21.04 9.02 4.16
C ARG A 32 -20.99 10.53 3.92
N LEU A 33 -19.84 11.06 3.47
CA LEU A 33 -19.72 12.46 3.10
C LEU A 33 -20.55 12.80 1.87
N ASP A 34 -20.55 11.95 0.83
CA ASP A 34 -21.35 12.17 -0.38
C ASP A 34 -22.86 12.11 -0.05
N MET A 35 -23.30 11.13 0.76
CA MET A 35 -24.69 11.03 1.25
C MET A 35 -25.10 12.22 2.12
N ALA A 36 -24.17 12.86 2.82
CA ALA A 36 -24.39 14.09 3.59
C ALA A 36 -24.41 15.34 2.70
N GLY A 37 -24.26 15.20 1.36
CA GLY A 37 -24.31 16.29 0.40
C GLY A 37 -22.98 17.02 0.20
N ALA A 38 -21.85 16.46 0.66
CA ALA A 38 -20.55 17.06 0.42
C ALA A 38 -20.17 16.97 -1.06
N SER A 39 -19.51 18.01 -1.59
CA SER A 39 -18.98 17.99 -2.95
C SER A 39 -17.85 16.97 -3.09
N ALA A 40 -17.56 16.50 -4.31
CA ALA A 40 -16.43 15.61 -4.56
C ALA A 40 -15.11 16.26 -4.12
N THR A 41 -15.00 17.59 -4.23
CA THR A 41 -13.83 18.34 -3.73
C THR A 41 -13.65 18.19 -2.22
N VAL A 42 -14.71 18.32 -1.44
CA VAL A 42 -14.66 18.14 0.02
C VAL A 42 -14.27 16.71 0.37
N VAL A 43 -14.87 15.70 -0.27
CA VAL A 43 -14.50 14.29 -0.09
C VAL A 43 -13.03 14.06 -0.45
N GLY A 44 -12.57 14.67 -1.55
CA GLY A 44 -11.17 14.60 -1.98
C GLY A 44 -10.21 15.17 -0.94
N ILE A 45 -10.53 16.32 -0.33
CA ILE A 45 -9.74 16.95 0.74
C ILE A 45 -9.65 16.03 1.96
N VAL A 46 -10.76 15.45 2.40
CA VAL A 46 -10.79 14.54 3.57
C VAL A 46 -9.94 13.30 3.32
N ASN A 47 -10.04 12.69 2.13
CA ASN A 47 -9.20 11.53 1.78
C ASN A 47 -7.73 11.90 1.61
N ALA A 48 -7.40 13.08 1.09
CA ALA A 48 -6.02 13.59 1.05
C ALA A 48 -5.42 13.71 2.46
N GLY A 49 -6.23 14.01 3.47
CA GLY A 49 -5.83 13.98 4.88
C GLY A 49 -5.24 12.65 5.31
N TYR A 50 -5.88 11.53 4.95
CA TYR A 50 -5.37 10.19 5.25
C TYR A 50 -3.98 9.95 4.63
N PHE A 51 -3.79 10.27 3.35
CA PHE A 51 -2.50 10.10 2.68
C PHE A 51 -1.44 11.07 3.21
N GLY A 52 -1.83 12.29 3.58
CA GLY A 52 -0.96 13.25 4.27
C GLY A 52 -0.48 12.71 5.63
N GLY A 53 -1.39 12.13 6.41
CA GLY A 53 -1.08 11.45 7.66
C GLY A 53 -0.13 10.27 7.45
N LEU A 54 -0.42 9.42 6.44
CA LEU A 54 0.43 8.28 6.07
C LEU A 54 1.83 8.73 5.66
N THR A 55 1.95 9.82 4.90
CA THR A 55 3.23 10.41 4.49
C THR A 55 4.04 10.88 5.70
N LEU A 56 3.42 11.62 6.63
CA LEU A 56 4.10 12.07 7.85
C LEU A 56 4.40 10.90 8.80
N GLY A 57 3.50 9.92 8.88
CA GLY A 57 3.74 8.69 9.65
C GLY A 57 4.94 7.91 9.14
N ALA A 58 5.10 7.79 7.82
CA ALA A 58 6.27 7.16 7.22
C ALA A 58 7.59 7.85 7.59
N LEU A 59 7.57 9.18 7.82
CA LEU A 59 8.76 9.95 8.20
C LEU A 59 9.04 9.97 9.71
N PHE A 60 7.99 9.87 10.54
CA PHE A 60 8.12 10.16 11.98
C PHE A 60 7.74 9.00 12.90
N ALA A 61 6.89 8.03 12.46
CA ALA A 61 6.44 6.95 13.34
C ALA A 61 7.59 6.04 13.81
N GLU A 62 8.64 5.90 13.01
CA GLU A 62 9.84 5.16 13.39
C GLU A 62 10.47 5.70 14.69
N ARG A 63 10.49 7.02 14.89
CA ARG A 63 11.02 7.64 16.12
C ARG A 63 10.21 7.22 17.36
N VAL A 64 8.89 7.12 17.21
CA VAL A 64 8.00 6.64 18.28
C VAL A 64 8.31 5.17 18.57
N ILE A 65 8.41 4.33 17.53
CA ILE A 65 8.66 2.91 17.66
C ILE A 65 10.01 2.63 18.33
N ARG A 66 11.07 3.35 17.92
CA ARG A 66 12.41 3.25 18.55
C ARG A 66 12.38 3.61 20.03
N ARG A 67 11.56 4.60 20.44
CA ARG A 67 11.48 5.07 21.83
C ARG A 67 10.71 4.13 22.75
N VAL A 68 9.59 3.57 22.28
CA VAL A 68 8.66 2.80 23.16
C VAL A 68 8.68 1.30 22.90
N GLY A 69 9.29 0.86 21.78
CA GLY A 69 9.33 -0.54 21.33
C GLY A 69 8.11 -0.92 20.48
N HIS A 70 8.26 -1.97 19.65
CA HIS A 70 7.29 -2.36 18.62
C HIS A 70 5.89 -2.70 19.18
N ILE A 71 5.80 -3.56 20.22
CA ILE A 71 4.50 -4.01 20.79
C ILE A 71 3.72 -2.82 21.35
N ARG A 72 4.40 -1.97 22.15
CA ARG A 72 3.74 -0.81 22.77
C ARG A 72 3.33 0.22 21.73
N ALA A 73 4.20 0.49 20.73
CA ALA A 73 3.87 1.38 19.62
C ALA A 73 2.68 0.84 18.81
N PHE A 74 2.69 -0.45 18.47
CA PHE A 74 1.59 -1.08 17.75
C PHE A 74 0.26 -0.96 18.50
N ALA A 75 0.24 -1.30 19.80
CA ALA A 75 -0.96 -1.20 20.62
C ALA A 75 -1.45 0.25 20.74
N ALA A 76 -0.55 1.21 20.98
CA ALA A 76 -0.90 2.62 21.09
C ALA A 76 -1.47 3.17 19.76
N LEU A 77 -0.81 2.91 18.64
CA LEU A 77 -1.26 3.38 17.32
C LEU A 77 -2.60 2.74 16.92
N ALA A 78 -2.79 1.44 17.15
CA ALA A 78 -4.06 0.77 16.88
C ALA A 78 -5.19 1.31 17.78
N SER A 79 -4.91 1.62 19.06
CA SER A 79 -5.89 2.23 19.96
C SER A 79 -6.28 3.64 19.52
N VAL A 80 -5.30 4.46 19.10
CA VAL A 80 -5.57 5.81 18.58
C VAL A 80 -6.38 5.74 17.29
N TYR A 81 -6.02 4.83 16.37
CA TYR A 81 -6.79 4.59 15.15
C TYR A 81 -8.25 4.20 15.47
N SER A 82 -8.42 3.20 16.34
CA SER A 82 -9.74 2.72 16.79
C SER A 82 -10.58 3.85 17.39
N GLY A 83 -9.99 4.69 18.26
CA GLY A 83 -10.65 5.85 18.85
C GLY A 83 -11.03 6.92 17.81
N ALA A 84 -10.12 7.23 16.87
CA ALA A 84 -10.39 8.15 15.77
C ALA A 84 -11.55 7.65 14.88
N THR A 85 -11.57 6.35 14.59
CA THR A 85 -12.67 5.71 13.85
C THR A 85 -14.02 5.90 14.53
N LEU A 86 -14.10 5.67 15.85
CA LEU A 86 -15.35 5.89 16.61
C LEU A 86 -15.74 7.37 16.65
N ALA A 87 -14.77 8.28 16.67
CA ALA A 87 -15.05 9.71 16.67
C ALA A 87 -15.73 10.17 15.36
N HIS A 88 -15.52 9.52 14.22
CA HIS A 88 -16.27 9.79 12.98
C HIS A 88 -17.79 9.57 13.13
N ALA A 89 -18.19 8.66 14.00
CA ALA A 89 -19.60 8.34 14.19
C ALA A 89 -20.35 9.38 15.06
N LEU A 90 -19.64 10.28 15.74
CA LEU A 90 -20.24 11.28 16.62
C LEU A 90 -20.89 12.42 15.84
N GLU A 91 -20.26 12.88 14.78
CA GLU A 91 -20.74 13.98 13.95
C GLU A 91 -20.16 13.88 12.54
N VAL A 92 -20.99 14.16 11.54
CA VAL A 92 -20.58 14.20 10.13
C VAL A 92 -20.14 15.62 9.78
N ASP A 93 -18.91 15.96 10.15
CA ASP A 93 -18.26 17.24 9.80
C ASP A 93 -16.98 16.97 8.98
N PRO A 94 -16.87 17.53 7.76
CA PRO A 94 -15.73 17.28 6.89
C PRO A 94 -14.39 17.71 7.49
N TRP A 95 -14.34 18.78 8.29
CA TRP A 95 -13.10 19.31 8.84
C TRP A 95 -12.62 18.50 10.06
N ILE A 96 -13.56 18.04 10.88
CA ILE A 96 -13.27 17.08 11.93
C ILE A 96 -12.78 15.77 11.29
N TRP A 97 -13.47 15.30 10.27
CA TRP A 97 -13.12 14.07 9.56
C TRP A 97 -11.77 14.16 8.85
N LEU A 98 -11.40 15.33 8.27
CA LEU A 98 -10.06 15.58 7.73
C LEU A 98 -8.98 15.33 8.80
N THR A 99 -9.19 15.86 10.00
CA THR A 99 -8.24 15.71 11.12
C THR A 99 -8.16 14.26 11.57
N LEU A 100 -9.30 13.58 11.73
CA LEU A 100 -9.36 12.18 12.13
C LEU A 100 -8.70 11.27 11.07
N ARG A 101 -8.98 11.49 9.79
CA ARG A 101 -8.34 10.76 8.68
C ARG A 101 -6.82 10.96 8.66
N PHE A 102 -6.35 12.17 8.95
CA PHE A 102 -4.92 12.44 9.07
C PHE A 102 -4.28 11.63 10.21
N VAL A 103 -4.92 11.59 11.38
CA VAL A 103 -4.48 10.78 12.53
C VAL A 103 -4.48 9.29 12.19
N GLU A 104 -5.54 8.80 11.54
CA GLU A 104 -5.63 7.40 11.08
C GLU A 104 -4.51 7.04 10.10
N GLY A 105 -4.22 7.91 9.14
CA GLY A 105 -3.12 7.72 8.19
C GLY A 105 -1.76 7.62 8.88
N PHE A 106 -1.49 8.53 9.83
CA PHE A 106 -0.27 8.51 10.64
C PHE A 106 -0.14 7.20 11.44
N CYS A 107 -1.21 6.78 12.11
CA CYS A 107 -1.23 5.54 12.86
C CYS A 107 -0.99 4.32 11.94
N MET A 108 -1.64 4.28 10.78
CA MET A 108 -1.50 3.18 9.84
C MET A 108 -0.06 3.02 9.33
N ALA A 109 0.64 4.11 9.02
CA ALA A 109 2.05 4.06 8.63
C ALA A 109 2.90 3.40 9.72
N GLY A 110 2.71 3.79 10.98
CA GLY A 110 3.43 3.19 12.11
C GLY A 110 3.09 1.71 12.33
N LEU A 111 1.83 1.33 12.14
CA LEU A 111 1.38 -0.07 12.22
C LEU A 111 2.04 -0.93 11.13
N PHE A 112 2.15 -0.43 9.90
CA PHE A 112 2.87 -1.10 8.82
C PHE A 112 4.35 -1.27 9.15
N ILE A 113 5.02 -0.21 9.61
CA ILE A 113 6.44 -0.29 10.01
C ILE A 113 6.64 -1.37 11.08
N CYS A 114 5.76 -1.45 12.09
CA CYS A 114 5.85 -2.49 13.12
C CYS A 114 5.73 -3.90 12.52
N VAL A 115 4.69 -4.18 11.73
CA VAL A 115 4.45 -5.51 11.14
C VAL A 115 5.62 -5.91 10.23
N GLU A 116 6.04 -5.00 9.35
CA GLU A 116 7.07 -5.26 8.34
C GLU A 116 8.45 -5.44 8.96
N SER A 117 8.76 -4.71 10.03
CA SER A 117 10.01 -4.93 10.80
C SER A 117 10.08 -6.35 11.36
N TRP A 118 8.98 -6.87 11.91
CA TRP A 118 8.94 -8.25 12.39
C TRP A 118 9.00 -9.28 11.28
N LEU A 119 8.30 -9.03 10.16
CA LEU A 119 8.36 -9.93 9.01
C LEU A 119 9.79 -9.97 8.43
N ASN A 120 10.45 -8.82 8.35
CA ASN A 120 11.83 -8.73 7.89
C ASN A 120 12.81 -9.46 8.84
N HIS A 121 12.63 -9.31 10.15
CA HIS A 121 13.46 -10.02 11.15
C HIS A 121 13.30 -11.54 11.08
N ARG A 122 12.15 -12.05 10.65
CA ARG A 122 11.88 -13.49 10.45
C ARG A 122 12.29 -14.00 9.07
N ALA A 123 12.59 -13.11 8.15
CA ALA A 123 12.95 -13.45 6.80
C ALA A 123 14.43 -13.87 6.74
N THR A 124 14.69 -15.05 6.17
CA THR A 124 16.02 -15.46 5.73
C THR A 124 16.18 -15.18 4.24
N ASN A 125 17.38 -15.19 3.72
CA ASN A 125 17.64 -14.97 2.29
C ASN A 125 16.77 -15.87 1.39
N VAL A 126 16.56 -17.13 1.78
CA VAL A 126 15.73 -18.09 1.04
C VAL A 126 14.22 -17.80 1.16
N THR A 127 13.78 -17.21 2.27
CA THR A 127 12.34 -17.07 2.59
C THR A 127 11.79 -15.67 2.35
N ARG A 128 12.64 -14.63 2.16
CA ARG A 128 12.22 -13.23 1.99
C ARG A 128 11.12 -13.04 0.94
N GLY A 129 11.33 -13.53 -0.27
CA GLY A 129 10.34 -13.40 -1.34
C GLY A 129 9.01 -14.09 -1.05
N GLN A 130 9.03 -15.23 -0.33
CA GLN A 130 7.80 -15.94 0.05
C GLN A 130 7.04 -15.21 1.16
N ILE A 131 7.74 -14.66 2.15
CA ILE A 131 7.15 -13.86 3.22
C ILE A 131 6.54 -12.59 2.65
N LEU A 132 7.27 -11.87 1.80
CA LEU A 132 6.81 -10.65 1.14
C LEU A 132 5.55 -10.90 0.29
N SER A 133 5.55 -11.97 -0.52
CA SER A 133 4.39 -12.35 -1.33
C SER A 133 3.19 -12.76 -0.48
N SER A 134 3.41 -13.53 0.61
CA SER A 134 2.33 -13.92 1.53
C SER A 134 1.72 -12.70 2.23
N TYR A 135 2.56 -11.75 2.62
CA TYR A 135 2.12 -10.47 3.21
C TYR A 135 1.31 -9.64 2.20
N ALA A 136 1.81 -9.47 0.97
CA ALA A 136 1.12 -8.73 -0.07
C ALA A 136 -0.27 -9.33 -0.37
N VAL A 137 -0.35 -10.67 -0.53
CA VAL A 137 -1.63 -11.36 -0.73
C VAL A 137 -2.55 -11.15 0.45
N THR A 138 -2.05 -11.27 1.68
CA THR A 138 -2.86 -11.10 2.90
C THR A 138 -3.48 -9.71 2.97
N ILE A 139 -2.70 -8.65 2.78
CA ILE A 139 -3.20 -7.28 2.89
C ILE A 139 -4.19 -6.91 1.80
N TYR A 140 -3.94 -7.28 0.54
CA TYR A 140 -4.86 -6.98 -0.56
C TYR A 140 -6.12 -7.82 -0.50
N PHE A 141 -6.01 -9.09 -0.12
CA PHE A 141 -7.18 -9.96 0.03
C PHE A 141 -8.07 -9.53 1.20
N ALA A 142 -7.46 -9.15 2.33
CA ALA A 142 -8.20 -8.60 3.46
C ALA A 142 -8.89 -7.27 3.08
N GLN A 143 -8.22 -6.38 2.37
CA GLN A 143 -8.79 -5.13 1.88
C GLN A 143 -9.97 -5.38 0.92
N PHE A 144 -9.85 -6.37 0.03
CA PHE A 144 -10.93 -6.83 -0.85
C PHE A 144 -12.14 -7.33 -0.04
N LEU A 145 -11.92 -8.20 0.94
CA LEU A 145 -12.99 -8.73 1.77
C LEU A 145 -13.65 -7.64 2.63
N GLY A 146 -12.88 -6.67 3.10
CA GLY A 146 -13.37 -5.56 3.91
C GLY A 146 -14.46 -4.74 3.22
N GLN A 147 -14.45 -4.66 1.88
CA GLN A 147 -15.47 -3.92 1.14
C GLN A 147 -16.87 -4.53 1.30
N PHE A 148 -16.98 -5.86 1.42
CA PHE A 148 -18.27 -6.52 1.57
C PHE A 148 -18.93 -6.26 2.92
N LEU A 149 -18.19 -5.76 3.92
CA LEU A 149 -18.78 -5.32 5.19
C LEU A 149 -19.69 -4.10 5.03
N LEU A 150 -19.57 -3.34 3.93
CA LEU A 150 -20.51 -2.27 3.58
C LEU A 150 -21.95 -2.77 3.39
N ASN A 151 -22.15 -4.07 3.12
CA ASN A 151 -23.47 -4.67 2.97
C ASN A 151 -24.15 -5.01 4.32
N LEU A 152 -23.46 -4.82 5.46
CA LEU A 152 -24.10 -4.94 6.77
C LEU A 152 -25.17 -3.85 6.91
N PRO A 153 -26.39 -4.19 7.36
CA PRO A 153 -27.44 -3.23 7.58
C PRO A 153 -27.02 -2.22 8.66
N ASP A 154 -26.95 -0.96 8.30
CA ASP A 154 -26.55 0.15 9.20
C ASP A 154 -27.58 1.28 9.12
N GLU A 155 -28.71 1.08 9.78
CA GLU A 155 -29.78 2.08 9.85
C GLU A 155 -29.38 3.33 10.64
N THR A 156 -28.47 3.17 11.59
CA THR A 156 -28.02 4.25 12.49
C THR A 156 -26.84 5.05 11.91
N GLY A 157 -26.13 4.49 10.95
CA GLY A 157 -24.87 5.05 10.41
C GLY A 157 -23.70 4.94 11.36
N PHE A 158 -23.84 4.18 12.46
CA PHE A 158 -22.84 4.02 13.52
C PHE A 158 -22.16 2.65 13.46
N LEU A 159 -22.90 1.60 13.04
CA LEU A 159 -22.47 0.21 13.11
C LEU A 159 -21.13 -0.05 12.40
N LEU A 160 -20.96 0.49 11.19
CA LEU A 160 -19.77 0.23 10.41
C LEU A 160 -18.50 0.82 11.05
N PHE A 161 -18.58 2.00 11.68
CA PHE A 161 -17.48 2.56 12.46
C PHE A 161 -17.13 1.70 13.67
N VAL A 162 -18.13 1.13 14.34
CA VAL A 162 -17.92 0.18 15.44
C VAL A 162 -17.22 -1.08 14.95
N VAL A 163 -17.65 -1.65 13.82
CA VAL A 163 -17.03 -2.84 13.22
C VAL A 163 -15.56 -2.58 12.91
N ILE A 164 -15.23 -1.44 12.27
CA ILE A 164 -13.85 -1.05 11.99
C ILE A 164 -13.03 -0.93 13.27
N SER A 165 -13.57 -0.24 14.28
CA SER A 165 -12.91 -0.05 15.57
C SER A 165 -12.62 -1.40 16.28
N ILE A 166 -13.56 -2.35 16.22
CA ILE A 166 -13.38 -3.72 16.72
C ILE A 166 -12.25 -4.43 15.96
N LEU A 167 -12.24 -4.35 14.63
CA LEU A 167 -11.20 -4.97 13.80
C LEU A 167 -9.81 -4.41 14.13
N MET A 168 -9.69 -3.09 14.31
CA MET A 168 -8.45 -2.43 14.72
C MET A 168 -7.98 -2.90 16.11
N SER A 169 -8.92 -3.06 17.05
CA SER A 169 -8.62 -3.52 18.40
C SER A 169 -8.24 -5.00 18.45
N ILE A 170 -8.93 -5.85 17.68
CA ILE A 170 -8.61 -7.29 17.58
C ILE A 170 -7.26 -7.51 16.90
N ALA A 171 -6.86 -6.66 15.97
CA ALA A 171 -5.57 -6.76 15.31
C ALA A 171 -4.38 -6.72 16.30
N VAL A 172 -4.56 -6.09 17.47
CA VAL A 172 -3.54 -6.02 18.52
C VAL A 172 -3.31 -7.40 19.16
N VAL A 173 -4.35 -8.21 19.30
CA VAL A 173 -4.30 -9.46 20.08
C VAL A 173 -3.24 -10.44 19.55
N PRO A 174 -3.25 -10.86 18.28
CA PRO A 174 -2.25 -11.82 17.78
C PRO A 174 -0.83 -11.26 17.82
N VAL A 175 -0.66 -9.94 17.66
CA VAL A 175 0.65 -9.28 17.71
C VAL A 175 1.16 -9.20 19.15
N ALA A 176 0.31 -8.85 20.10
CA ALA A 176 0.66 -8.76 21.52
C ALA A 176 0.97 -10.13 22.14
N MET A 177 0.35 -11.20 21.64
CA MET A 177 0.59 -12.58 22.09
C MET A 177 1.81 -13.25 21.42
N THR A 178 2.49 -12.57 20.50
CA THR A 178 3.66 -13.15 19.87
C THR A 178 4.82 -13.22 20.87
N THR A 179 5.49 -14.39 20.93
CA THR A 179 6.67 -14.63 21.75
C THR A 179 7.98 -14.34 20.99
N THR A 180 7.86 -13.76 19.81
CA THR A 180 8.99 -13.46 18.92
C THR A 180 9.87 -12.37 19.52
N PRO A 181 11.23 -12.51 19.45
CA PRO A 181 12.15 -11.46 19.82
C PRO A 181 11.82 -10.13 19.13
N ILE A 182 12.02 -9.02 19.84
CA ILE A 182 11.76 -7.68 19.30
C ILE A 182 12.78 -7.38 18.20
N PRO A 183 12.34 -7.05 16.97
CA PRO A 183 13.26 -6.73 15.88
C PRO A 183 13.99 -5.42 16.15
N THR A 184 15.20 -5.31 15.63
CA THR A 184 15.87 -4.04 15.44
C THR A 184 15.31 -3.39 14.17
N LEU A 185 14.99 -2.10 14.24
CA LEU A 185 14.60 -1.37 13.02
C LEU A 185 15.85 -1.22 12.14
N PRO A 186 15.77 -1.53 10.85
CA PRO A 186 16.87 -1.26 9.94
C PRO A 186 17.14 0.25 9.93
N GLU A 187 18.42 0.63 9.89
CA GLU A 187 18.78 2.02 9.67
C GLU A 187 18.48 2.38 8.22
N VAL A 188 17.37 3.08 8.01
CA VAL A 188 17.04 3.60 6.68
C VAL A 188 17.88 4.87 6.48
N ALA A 189 18.99 4.73 5.77
CA ALA A 189 19.79 5.88 5.35
C ALA A 189 18.92 6.82 4.50
N SER A 190 19.05 8.13 4.71
CA SER A 190 18.33 9.10 3.90
C SER A 190 18.89 9.11 2.47
N PHE A 191 18.05 8.81 1.49
CA PHE A 191 18.44 8.90 0.09
C PHE A 191 18.11 10.28 -0.47
N SER A 192 19.08 10.93 -1.10
CA SER A 192 18.84 12.25 -1.70
C SER A 192 17.88 12.14 -2.89
N PHE A 193 16.73 12.83 -2.82
CA PHE A 193 15.76 12.92 -3.91
C PHE A 193 16.41 13.35 -5.24
N LYS A 194 17.36 14.31 -5.17
CA LYS A 194 18.12 14.77 -6.34
C LYS A 194 18.94 13.64 -6.97
N ARG A 195 19.55 12.77 -6.14
CA ARG A 195 20.29 11.59 -6.63
C ARG A 195 19.32 10.58 -7.25
N LEU A 196 18.20 10.30 -6.59
CA LEU A 196 17.17 9.37 -7.08
C LEU A 196 16.61 9.82 -8.45
N TRP A 197 16.32 11.11 -8.59
CA TRP A 197 15.89 11.69 -9.87
C TRP A 197 16.95 11.57 -10.97
N LYS A 198 18.24 11.72 -10.64
CA LYS A 198 19.33 11.52 -11.61
C LYS A 198 19.49 10.07 -12.02
N VAL A 199 19.36 9.15 -11.08
CA VAL A 199 19.53 7.71 -11.30
C VAL A 199 18.36 7.14 -12.08
N SER A 200 17.13 7.39 -11.66
CA SER A 200 15.94 6.82 -12.28
C SER A 200 14.79 7.83 -12.38
N PRO A 201 14.84 8.79 -13.32
CA PRO A 201 13.76 9.76 -13.50
C PRO A 201 12.42 9.11 -13.83
N LEU A 202 12.42 8.04 -14.63
CA LEU A 202 11.22 7.30 -15.00
C LEU A 202 10.63 6.55 -13.79
N GLY A 203 11.46 5.96 -12.93
CA GLY A 203 11.01 5.31 -11.70
C GLY A 203 10.38 6.30 -10.72
N VAL A 204 11.02 7.46 -10.49
CA VAL A 204 10.48 8.52 -9.62
C VAL A 204 9.16 9.07 -10.17
N TYR A 205 9.11 9.37 -11.47
CA TYR A 205 7.91 9.85 -12.13
C TYR A 205 6.78 8.82 -12.05
N GLY A 206 7.07 7.55 -12.37
CA GLY A 206 6.09 6.46 -12.32
C GLY A 206 5.56 6.21 -10.92
N ALA A 207 6.39 6.30 -9.88
CA ALA A 207 5.97 6.22 -8.50
C ALA A 207 5.00 7.36 -8.14
N GLY A 208 5.32 8.60 -8.50
CA GLY A 208 4.47 9.77 -8.26
C GLY A 208 3.12 9.68 -8.96
N VAL A 209 3.12 9.33 -10.26
CA VAL A 209 1.89 9.12 -11.04
C VAL A 209 1.08 7.95 -10.47
N GLY A 210 1.73 6.84 -10.11
CA GLY A 210 1.07 5.71 -9.46
C GLY A 210 0.38 6.12 -8.15
N GLY A 211 1.02 7.02 -7.39
CA GLY A 211 0.42 7.64 -6.20
C GLY A 211 -0.82 8.47 -6.54
N ILE A 212 -0.73 9.37 -7.52
CA ILE A 212 -1.87 10.21 -7.95
C ILE A 212 -3.06 9.34 -8.38
N VAL A 213 -2.80 8.33 -9.23
CA VAL A 213 -3.85 7.41 -9.71
C VAL A 213 -4.50 6.66 -8.56
N PHE A 214 -3.67 6.11 -7.65
CA PHE A 214 -4.18 5.37 -6.51
C PHE A 214 -4.97 6.24 -5.53
N GLY A 215 -4.41 7.38 -5.11
CA GLY A 215 -5.05 8.26 -4.12
C GLY A 215 -6.38 8.81 -4.64
N ALA A 216 -6.41 9.25 -5.91
CA ALA A 216 -7.65 9.72 -6.54
C ALA A 216 -8.69 8.59 -6.62
N SER A 217 -8.29 7.40 -7.08
CA SER A 217 -9.22 6.28 -7.22
C SER A 217 -9.71 5.77 -5.86
N TYR A 218 -8.82 5.60 -4.89
CA TYR A 218 -9.19 5.12 -3.56
C TYR A 218 -10.16 6.06 -2.85
N GLY A 219 -9.92 7.38 -2.94
CA GLY A 219 -10.76 8.37 -2.28
C GLY A 219 -12.06 8.70 -3.01
N LEU A 220 -12.07 8.66 -4.35
CA LEU A 220 -13.18 9.18 -5.15
C LEU A 220 -13.99 8.10 -5.89
N ALA A 221 -13.53 6.84 -5.93
CA ALA A 221 -14.29 5.75 -6.54
C ALA A 221 -15.69 5.56 -5.93
N PRO A 222 -15.88 5.64 -4.59
CA PRO A 222 -17.20 5.55 -4.01
C PRO A 222 -18.12 6.72 -4.45
N VAL A 223 -17.58 7.94 -4.55
CA VAL A 223 -18.34 9.12 -5.04
C VAL A 223 -18.70 8.95 -6.52
N PHE A 224 -17.76 8.43 -7.32
CA PHE A 224 -18.00 8.12 -8.72
C PHE A 224 -19.21 7.18 -8.90
N THR A 225 -19.24 6.08 -8.17
CA THR A 225 -20.33 5.09 -8.26
C THR A 225 -21.66 5.64 -7.74
N GLN A 226 -21.66 6.38 -6.63
CA GLN A 226 -22.87 7.01 -6.09
C GLN A 226 -23.45 8.05 -7.06
N LYS A 227 -22.62 8.90 -7.66
CA LYS A 227 -23.07 9.91 -8.66
C LYS A 227 -23.57 9.28 -9.97
N LEU A 228 -23.23 8.00 -10.25
CA LEU A 228 -23.83 7.19 -11.32
C LEU A 228 -25.16 6.55 -10.92
N GLY A 229 -25.58 6.70 -9.65
CA GLY A 229 -26.83 6.12 -9.14
C GLY A 229 -26.71 4.66 -8.71
N TYR A 230 -25.49 4.14 -8.53
CA TYR A 230 -25.28 2.78 -8.06
C TYR A 230 -25.51 2.67 -6.54
N SER A 231 -26.02 1.53 -6.11
CA SER A 231 -26.25 1.21 -4.70
C SER A 231 -24.93 1.06 -3.93
N VAL A 232 -25.03 1.03 -2.60
CA VAL A 232 -23.88 0.75 -1.70
C VAL A 232 -23.23 -0.61 -2.01
N SER A 233 -24.06 -1.64 -2.30
CA SER A 233 -23.57 -2.97 -2.68
C SER A 233 -22.82 -2.96 -4.02
N GLU A 234 -23.31 -2.22 -5.01
CA GLU A 234 -22.63 -2.04 -6.29
C GLU A 234 -21.33 -1.25 -6.12
N THR A 235 -21.32 -0.23 -5.26
CA THR A 235 -20.09 0.49 -4.88
C THR A 235 -19.06 -0.45 -4.25
N ALA A 236 -19.47 -1.28 -3.29
CA ALA A 236 -18.61 -2.29 -2.68
C ALA A 236 -18.04 -3.26 -3.72
N THR A 237 -18.87 -3.69 -4.67
CA THR A 237 -18.48 -4.58 -5.77
C THR A 237 -17.45 -3.91 -6.69
N PHE A 238 -17.67 -2.65 -7.06
CA PHE A 238 -16.73 -1.88 -7.90
C PHE A 238 -15.36 -1.72 -7.24
N VAL A 239 -15.34 -1.30 -5.98
CA VAL A 239 -14.06 -1.10 -5.24
C VAL A 239 -13.37 -2.45 -5.02
N SER A 240 -14.13 -3.51 -4.65
CA SER A 240 -13.59 -4.87 -4.53
C SER A 240 -12.99 -5.36 -5.85
N ALA A 241 -13.69 -5.16 -6.98
CA ALA A 241 -13.21 -5.54 -8.30
C ALA A 241 -11.90 -4.84 -8.66
N THR A 242 -11.76 -3.56 -8.31
CA THR A 242 -10.51 -2.81 -8.50
C THR A 242 -9.37 -3.41 -7.69
N ILE A 243 -9.60 -3.74 -6.42
CA ILE A 243 -8.57 -4.34 -5.55
C ILE A 243 -8.20 -5.74 -6.04
N LEU A 244 -9.19 -6.55 -6.41
CA LEU A 244 -8.98 -7.90 -6.93
C LEU A 244 -8.19 -7.88 -8.24
N GLY A 245 -8.51 -6.95 -9.14
CA GLY A 245 -7.73 -6.73 -10.36
C GLY A 245 -6.27 -6.42 -10.06
N GLY A 246 -6.03 -5.53 -9.07
CA GLY A 246 -4.70 -5.23 -8.57
C GLY A 246 -3.96 -6.47 -8.04
N LEU A 247 -4.64 -7.31 -7.27
CA LEU A 247 -4.04 -8.53 -6.72
C LEU A 247 -3.67 -9.54 -7.80
N ILE A 248 -4.54 -9.75 -8.80
CA ILE A 248 -4.37 -10.82 -9.81
C ILE A 248 -3.47 -10.37 -10.95
N ILE A 249 -3.68 -9.17 -11.51
CA ILE A 249 -3.07 -8.75 -12.78
C ILE A 249 -1.63 -8.26 -12.59
N GLN A 250 -1.28 -7.71 -11.42
CA GLN A 250 0.09 -7.24 -11.18
C GLN A 250 1.16 -8.34 -11.31
N TYR A 251 0.83 -9.59 -10.98
CA TYR A 251 1.78 -10.69 -11.08
C TYR A 251 2.15 -11.06 -12.54
N PRO A 252 1.20 -11.29 -13.46
CA PRO A 252 1.55 -11.53 -14.87
C PRO A 252 2.24 -10.33 -15.52
N ILE A 253 1.85 -9.09 -15.19
CA ILE A 253 2.57 -7.90 -15.72
C ILE A 253 4.00 -7.85 -15.17
N GLY A 254 4.19 -8.16 -13.89
CA GLY A 254 5.50 -8.24 -13.28
C GLY A 254 6.39 -9.29 -13.97
N LYS A 255 5.86 -10.48 -14.24
CA LYS A 255 6.58 -11.51 -15.02
C LYS A 255 6.89 -11.06 -16.44
N LEU A 256 5.97 -10.32 -17.09
CA LEU A 256 6.22 -9.75 -18.40
C LEU A 256 7.40 -8.76 -18.35
N SER A 257 7.55 -8.02 -17.26
CA SER A 257 8.65 -7.09 -17.07
C SER A 257 10.00 -7.77 -16.81
N ASP A 258 10.01 -9.06 -16.48
CA ASP A 258 11.25 -9.86 -16.39
C ASP A 258 11.66 -10.44 -17.74
N LEU A 259 10.77 -10.42 -18.75
CA LEU A 259 11.01 -10.94 -20.10
C LEU A 259 11.22 -9.83 -21.14
N LEU A 260 10.87 -8.60 -20.81
CA LEU A 260 10.95 -7.43 -21.70
C LEU A 260 11.66 -6.27 -20.99
N ASP A 261 12.13 -5.31 -21.77
CA ASP A 261 12.65 -4.05 -21.20
C ASP A 261 11.58 -3.39 -20.32
N ARG A 262 11.85 -3.24 -19.02
CA ARG A 262 10.94 -2.66 -18.03
C ARG A 262 10.42 -1.29 -18.40
N ARG A 263 11.20 -0.51 -19.13
CA ARG A 263 10.81 0.82 -19.61
C ARG A 263 9.69 0.72 -20.63
N VAL A 264 9.77 -0.27 -21.53
CA VAL A 264 8.72 -0.55 -22.51
C VAL A 264 7.45 -0.99 -21.82
N VAL A 265 7.56 -1.85 -20.79
CA VAL A 265 6.40 -2.28 -19.99
C VAL A 265 5.78 -1.10 -19.24
N LEU A 266 6.58 -0.17 -18.67
CA LEU A 266 6.07 1.06 -18.04
C LEU A 266 5.33 1.96 -19.04
N VAL A 267 5.88 2.18 -20.24
CA VAL A 267 5.20 2.92 -21.31
C VAL A 267 3.89 2.26 -21.67
N SER A 268 3.89 0.94 -21.82
CA SER A 268 2.69 0.16 -22.15
C SER A 268 1.62 0.28 -21.04
N LEU A 269 2.02 0.32 -19.76
CA LEU A 269 1.10 0.55 -18.65
C LEU A 269 0.47 1.95 -18.70
N PHE A 270 1.24 3.01 -19.02
CA PHE A 270 0.66 4.34 -19.16
C PHE A 270 -0.30 4.42 -20.35
N ILE A 271 0.02 3.78 -21.49
CA ILE A 271 -0.89 3.68 -22.63
C ILE A 271 -2.14 2.88 -22.24
N ALA A 272 -1.98 1.75 -21.54
CA ALA A 272 -3.10 0.97 -21.02
C ALA A 272 -3.96 1.77 -20.04
N GLN A 273 -3.34 2.64 -19.21
CA GLN A 273 -4.06 3.57 -18.33
C GLN A 273 -4.94 4.54 -19.11
N VAL A 274 -4.46 5.08 -20.25
CA VAL A 274 -5.27 5.92 -21.15
C VAL A 274 -6.45 5.13 -21.70
N ALA A 275 -6.17 3.94 -22.25
CA ALA A 275 -7.19 3.09 -22.87
C ALA A 275 -8.28 2.70 -21.85
N ILE A 276 -7.89 2.22 -20.66
CA ILE A 276 -8.86 1.77 -19.66
C ILE A 276 -9.66 2.94 -19.05
N SER A 277 -9.05 4.13 -18.90
CA SER A 277 -9.78 5.31 -18.45
C SER A 277 -10.83 5.75 -19.49
N GLY A 278 -10.51 5.69 -20.77
CA GLY A 278 -11.46 5.95 -21.85
C GLY A 278 -12.58 4.90 -21.92
N LEU A 279 -12.22 3.63 -21.80
CA LEU A 279 -13.20 2.53 -21.76
C LEU A 279 -14.12 2.63 -20.55
N MET A 280 -13.59 3.04 -19.37
CA MET A 280 -14.40 3.25 -18.17
C MET A 280 -15.47 4.32 -18.39
N ILE A 281 -15.10 5.45 -19.01
CA ILE A 281 -16.07 6.49 -19.36
C ILE A 281 -17.15 5.93 -20.31
N GLY A 282 -16.77 5.17 -21.32
CA GLY A 282 -17.72 4.51 -22.22
C GLY A 282 -18.59 3.46 -21.51
N ALA A 283 -18.03 2.71 -20.58
CA ALA A 283 -18.72 1.65 -19.84
C ALA A 283 -19.88 2.20 -18.98
N THR A 284 -19.81 3.45 -18.51
CA THR A 284 -20.88 4.07 -17.73
C THR A 284 -22.20 4.16 -18.50
N TYR A 285 -22.17 4.16 -19.83
CA TYR A 285 -23.35 4.16 -20.70
C TYR A 285 -23.86 2.76 -21.08
N LEU A 286 -23.05 1.71 -20.82
CA LEU A 286 -23.36 0.34 -21.18
C LEU A 286 -23.97 -0.48 -20.02
N GLY A 287 -23.71 -0.06 -18.79
CA GLY A 287 -24.25 -0.64 -17.57
C GLY A 287 -23.20 -1.13 -16.58
N PHE A 288 -23.68 -1.49 -15.39
CA PHE A 288 -22.83 -1.77 -14.20
C PHE A 288 -21.74 -2.82 -14.43
N TRP A 289 -22.06 -3.94 -15.06
CA TRP A 289 -21.07 -5.03 -15.22
C TRP A 289 -19.94 -4.69 -16.18
N TYR A 290 -20.16 -3.79 -17.13
CA TYR A 290 -19.07 -3.26 -17.97
C TYR A 290 -18.15 -2.36 -17.15
N VAL A 291 -18.70 -1.55 -16.25
CA VAL A 291 -17.93 -0.72 -15.31
C VAL A 291 -17.11 -1.60 -14.37
N VAL A 292 -17.67 -2.69 -13.84
CA VAL A 292 -16.95 -3.67 -13.01
C VAL A 292 -15.81 -4.35 -13.78
N GLY A 293 -16.05 -4.76 -15.03
CA GLY A 293 -15.00 -5.33 -15.89
C GLY A 293 -13.84 -4.37 -16.12
N CYS A 294 -14.16 -3.10 -16.40
CA CYS A 294 -13.16 -2.04 -16.49
C CYS A 294 -12.43 -1.78 -15.15
N ALA A 295 -13.13 -1.89 -14.02
CA ALA A 295 -12.54 -1.71 -12.69
C ALA A 295 -11.46 -2.77 -12.39
N VAL A 296 -11.67 -4.03 -12.77
CA VAL A 296 -10.67 -5.10 -12.66
C VAL A 296 -9.40 -4.74 -13.45
N MET A 297 -9.55 -4.34 -14.70
CA MET A 297 -8.41 -3.98 -15.56
C MET A 297 -7.71 -2.72 -15.06
N PHE A 298 -8.46 -1.72 -14.66
CA PHE A 298 -7.94 -0.48 -14.08
C PHE A 298 -7.14 -0.75 -12.80
N GLY A 299 -7.67 -1.58 -11.90
CA GLY A 299 -6.99 -2.00 -10.69
C GLY A 299 -5.66 -2.69 -10.99
N GLY A 300 -5.65 -3.62 -11.95
CA GLY A 300 -4.45 -4.31 -12.38
C GLY A 300 -3.33 -3.37 -12.85
N ILE A 301 -3.68 -2.39 -13.67
CA ILE A 301 -2.74 -1.38 -14.17
C ILE A 301 -2.25 -0.48 -13.03
N SER A 302 -3.18 0.08 -12.26
CA SER A 302 -2.90 1.07 -11.20
C SER A 302 -2.03 0.49 -10.08
N PHE A 303 -2.29 -0.75 -9.67
CA PHE A 303 -1.53 -1.40 -8.60
C PHE A 303 -0.12 -1.81 -9.04
N THR A 304 0.11 -1.99 -10.35
CA THR A 304 1.42 -2.38 -10.89
C THR A 304 2.37 -1.19 -11.08
N LEU A 305 1.85 0.03 -11.23
CA LEU A 305 2.68 1.21 -11.52
C LEU A 305 3.80 1.43 -10.50
N TYR A 306 3.50 1.40 -9.20
CA TYR A 306 4.52 1.62 -8.16
C TYR A 306 5.54 0.47 -8.06
N PRO A 307 5.16 -0.82 -7.92
CA PRO A 307 6.14 -1.89 -7.83
C PRO A 307 7.04 -2.00 -9.07
N LEU A 308 6.50 -1.73 -10.25
CA LEU A 308 7.29 -1.75 -11.47
C LEU A 308 8.24 -0.54 -11.55
N SER A 309 7.80 0.64 -11.12
CA SER A 309 8.65 1.82 -11.02
C SER A 309 9.78 1.64 -10.01
N LEU A 310 9.50 0.98 -8.88
CA LEU A 310 10.50 0.59 -7.89
C LEU A 310 11.50 -0.41 -8.48
N SER A 311 11.02 -1.45 -9.15
CA SER A 311 11.88 -2.45 -9.79
C SER A 311 12.77 -1.81 -10.86
N HIS A 312 12.23 -0.90 -11.69
CA HIS A 312 13.01 -0.15 -12.66
C HIS A 312 14.06 0.76 -12.01
N ALA A 313 13.76 1.39 -10.89
CA ALA A 313 14.73 2.20 -10.16
C ALA A 313 15.85 1.34 -9.57
N ASN A 314 15.49 0.19 -9.00
CA ASN A 314 16.42 -0.75 -8.38
C ASN A 314 17.43 -1.33 -9.36
N ASP A 315 17.07 -1.48 -10.66
CA ASP A 315 18.01 -1.94 -11.69
C ASP A 315 19.18 -0.97 -11.95
N HIS A 316 19.12 0.24 -11.41
CA HIS A 316 20.14 1.29 -11.58
C HIS A 316 20.87 1.61 -10.26
N LEU A 317 20.64 0.83 -9.22
CA LEU A 317 21.11 1.06 -7.85
C LEU A 317 21.94 -0.11 -7.36
N GLU A 318 22.90 0.17 -6.49
CA GLU A 318 23.64 -0.86 -5.78
C GLU A 318 22.80 -1.45 -4.64
N SER A 319 23.07 -2.71 -4.25
CA SER A 319 22.27 -3.44 -3.26
C SER A 319 22.13 -2.69 -1.93
N HIS A 320 23.17 -1.98 -1.48
CA HIS A 320 23.14 -1.20 -0.24
C HIS A 320 22.27 0.08 -0.32
N GLU A 321 21.89 0.54 -1.53
CA GLU A 321 21.06 1.74 -1.75
C GLU A 321 19.57 1.42 -1.85
N LEU A 322 19.17 0.15 -2.04
CA LEU A 322 17.81 -0.26 -2.40
C LEU A 322 16.77 0.18 -1.36
N VAL A 323 17.03 -0.03 -0.07
CA VAL A 323 16.08 0.32 1.01
C VAL A 323 15.89 1.83 1.11
N ALA A 324 16.99 2.59 1.03
CA ALA A 324 16.94 4.05 1.09
C ALA A 324 16.24 4.65 -0.13
N ALA A 325 16.48 4.10 -1.32
CA ALA A 325 15.81 4.51 -2.57
C ALA A 325 14.32 4.16 -2.55
N ALA A 326 13.96 2.98 -2.05
CA ALA A 326 12.57 2.59 -1.87
C ALA A 326 11.82 3.54 -0.94
N GLY A 327 12.47 4.02 0.15
CA GLY A 327 11.94 5.07 1.01
C GLY A 327 11.64 6.36 0.26
N GLY A 328 12.56 6.81 -0.61
CA GLY A 328 12.38 7.99 -1.45
C GLY A 328 11.26 7.83 -2.50
N LEU A 329 11.15 6.66 -3.11
CA LEU A 329 10.08 6.33 -4.06
C LEU A 329 8.73 6.22 -3.38
N LEU A 330 8.66 5.61 -2.19
CA LEU A 330 7.44 5.52 -1.41
C LEU A 330 6.96 6.90 -0.94
N LEU A 331 7.88 7.77 -0.52
CA LEU A 331 7.56 9.16 -0.19
C LEU A 331 6.98 9.89 -1.41
N THR A 332 7.60 9.72 -2.60
CA THR A 332 7.09 10.29 -3.86
C THR A 332 5.70 9.77 -4.19
N TYR A 333 5.48 8.46 -4.02
CA TYR A 333 4.17 7.83 -4.18
C TYR A 333 3.14 8.39 -3.19
N SER A 334 3.48 8.50 -1.91
CA SER A 334 2.58 9.01 -0.86
C SER A 334 2.20 10.47 -1.08
N LEU A 335 3.14 11.31 -1.51
CA LEU A 335 2.87 12.69 -1.93
C LEU A 335 1.93 12.71 -3.14
N GLY A 336 2.17 11.87 -4.15
CA GLY A 336 1.25 11.69 -5.27
C GLY A 336 -0.15 11.30 -4.81
N ALA A 337 -0.26 10.34 -3.88
CA ALA A 337 -1.54 9.89 -3.34
C ALA A 337 -2.27 10.98 -2.54
N THR A 338 -1.54 11.87 -1.87
CA THR A 338 -2.10 13.04 -1.20
C THR A 338 -2.64 14.08 -2.21
N ILE A 339 -1.88 14.34 -3.27
CA ILE A 339 -2.23 15.34 -4.30
C ILE A 339 -3.36 14.83 -5.21
N GLY A 340 -3.41 13.52 -5.49
CA GLY A 340 -4.34 12.92 -6.44
C GLY A 340 -5.80 13.31 -6.22
N PRO A 341 -6.40 13.07 -5.04
CA PRO A 341 -7.78 13.45 -4.75
C PRO A 341 -8.01 14.96 -4.89
N LEU A 342 -7.06 15.80 -4.45
CA LEU A 342 -7.15 17.27 -4.52
C LEU A 342 -7.18 17.78 -5.96
N PHE A 343 -6.45 17.12 -6.85
CA PHE A 343 -6.36 17.53 -8.26
C PHE A 343 -7.55 17.02 -9.09
N VAL A 344 -8.07 15.83 -8.75
CA VAL A 344 -9.12 15.16 -9.54
C VAL A 344 -10.51 15.60 -9.14
N SER A 345 -10.79 15.80 -7.85
CA SER A 345 -12.13 16.04 -7.33
C SER A 345 -12.80 17.32 -7.86
N PRO A 346 -12.11 18.47 -8.08
CA PRO A 346 -12.75 19.65 -8.64
C PRO A 346 -13.32 19.41 -10.06
N LEU A 347 -12.66 18.56 -10.86
CA LEU A 347 -13.18 18.24 -12.18
C LEU A 347 -14.40 17.32 -12.11
N MET A 348 -14.48 16.44 -11.10
CA MET A 348 -15.70 15.67 -10.85
C MET A 348 -16.88 16.55 -10.46
N ASP A 349 -16.66 17.65 -9.73
CA ASP A 349 -17.72 18.61 -9.43
C ASP A 349 -18.13 19.42 -10.67
N ALA A 350 -17.19 19.72 -11.57
CA ALA A 350 -17.42 20.53 -12.76
C ALA A 350 -18.13 19.78 -13.90
N ILE A 351 -17.74 18.53 -14.20
CA ILE A 351 -18.22 17.76 -15.36
C ILE A 351 -18.90 16.44 -14.99
N GLY A 352 -19.16 16.22 -13.70
CA GLY A 352 -19.81 15.00 -13.19
C GLY A 352 -18.85 13.83 -12.93
N PRO A 353 -19.39 12.62 -12.64
CA PRO A 353 -18.61 11.48 -12.18
C PRO A 353 -17.46 11.06 -13.12
N ASN A 354 -17.68 11.18 -14.43
CA ASN A 354 -16.68 10.87 -15.44
C ASN A 354 -15.43 11.76 -15.37
N GLY A 355 -15.48 12.88 -14.63
CA GLY A 355 -14.34 13.74 -14.35
C GLY A 355 -13.16 12.99 -13.70
N LEU A 356 -13.42 11.97 -12.87
CA LEU A 356 -12.39 11.10 -12.31
C LEU A 356 -11.54 10.49 -13.43
N PHE A 357 -12.16 9.75 -14.32
CA PHE A 357 -11.44 9.03 -15.38
C PHE A 357 -10.96 9.93 -16.51
N ALA A 358 -11.59 11.10 -16.73
CA ALA A 358 -11.10 12.10 -17.68
C ALA A 358 -9.75 12.70 -17.27
N VAL A 359 -9.56 13.02 -15.97
CA VAL A 359 -8.26 13.48 -15.46
C VAL A 359 -7.22 12.35 -15.53
N LEU A 360 -7.60 11.13 -15.14
CA LEU A 360 -6.67 9.99 -15.17
C LEU A 360 -6.26 9.62 -16.61
N LEU A 361 -7.15 9.80 -17.58
CA LEU A 361 -6.86 9.67 -19.00
C LEU A 361 -5.82 10.72 -19.43
N GLY A 362 -6.08 11.99 -19.13
CA GLY A 362 -5.15 13.08 -19.44
C GLY A 362 -3.76 12.88 -18.81
N LEU A 363 -3.73 12.47 -17.53
CA LEU A 363 -2.50 12.13 -16.84
C LEU A 363 -1.78 10.96 -17.53
N GLY A 364 -2.51 9.93 -17.95
CA GLY A 364 -1.97 8.80 -18.69
C GLY A 364 -1.33 9.21 -20.03
N VAL A 365 -1.97 10.13 -20.78
CA VAL A 365 -1.41 10.67 -22.02
C VAL A 365 -0.09 11.39 -21.77
N VAL A 366 -0.05 12.32 -20.82
CA VAL A 366 1.17 13.03 -20.44
C VAL A 366 2.27 12.06 -20.02
N SER A 367 1.90 11.05 -19.22
CA SER A 367 2.83 10.03 -18.73
C SER A 367 3.37 9.15 -19.85
N SER A 368 2.53 8.78 -20.82
CA SER A 368 2.94 8.00 -21.98
C SER A 368 3.95 8.75 -22.84
N VAL A 369 3.73 10.05 -23.08
CA VAL A 369 4.64 10.92 -23.83
C VAL A 369 5.97 11.07 -23.09
N PHE A 370 5.92 11.37 -21.78
CA PHE A 370 7.13 11.49 -20.96
C PHE A 370 7.93 10.18 -20.94
N ALA A 371 7.27 9.05 -20.70
CA ALA A 371 7.93 7.75 -20.63
C ALA A 371 8.53 7.35 -21.99
N ALA A 372 7.82 7.55 -23.10
CA ALA A 372 8.33 7.29 -24.43
C ALA A 372 9.55 8.17 -24.79
N TRP A 373 9.52 9.44 -24.36
CA TRP A 373 10.70 10.31 -24.50
C TRP A 373 11.88 9.80 -23.68
N ARG A 374 11.67 9.35 -22.44
CA ARG A 374 12.74 8.84 -21.56
C ARG A 374 13.36 7.55 -22.09
N VAL A 375 12.56 6.66 -22.70
CA VAL A 375 13.07 5.43 -23.34
C VAL A 375 14.07 5.76 -24.45
N ARG A 376 13.84 6.84 -25.23
CA ARG A 376 14.74 7.27 -26.30
C ARG A 376 15.98 8.01 -25.76
N ALA A 377 15.89 8.65 -24.61
CA ALA A 377 16.93 9.54 -24.07
C ALA A 377 18.05 8.78 -23.32
N ARG A 378 17.87 7.52 -22.94
CA ARG A 378 18.87 6.73 -22.21
C ARG A 378 18.82 5.27 -22.67
N PRO A 379 19.98 4.56 -22.80
CA PRO A 379 20.01 3.13 -23.10
C PRO A 379 19.38 2.30 -21.96
N SER A 380 18.92 1.08 -22.27
CA SER A 380 18.41 0.14 -21.28
C SER A 380 19.54 -0.48 -20.47
N VAL A 381 19.22 -0.89 -19.24
CA VAL A 381 20.01 -1.88 -18.52
C VAL A 381 19.86 -3.21 -19.26
N PRO A 382 20.95 -3.94 -19.56
CA PRO A 382 20.87 -5.26 -20.18
C PRO A 382 19.94 -6.19 -19.40
N MET A 383 19.15 -7.00 -20.10
CA MET A 383 18.16 -7.87 -19.44
C MET A 383 18.80 -8.86 -18.47
N GLU A 384 20.04 -9.25 -18.72
CA GLU A 384 20.82 -10.15 -17.86
C GLU A 384 21.21 -9.52 -16.52
N GLU A 385 21.28 -8.18 -16.46
CA GLU A 385 21.61 -7.40 -15.27
C GLU A 385 20.34 -6.94 -14.52
N GLN A 386 19.16 -7.11 -15.10
CA GLN A 386 17.90 -6.75 -14.44
C GLN A 386 17.55 -7.77 -13.35
N GLY A 387 17.28 -7.30 -12.14
CA GLY A 387 16.80 -8.14 -11.05
C GLY A 387 15.39 -8.67 -11.33
N LYS A 388 14.97 -9.77 -10.70
CA LYS A 388 13.60 -10.30 -10.82
C LYS A 388 12.59 -9.34 -10.21
N TYR A 389 11.38 -9.28 -10.81
CA TYR A 389 10.28 -8.51 -10.25
C TYR A 389 9.74 -9.17 -8.98
N HIS A 390 9.56 -8.38 -7.94
CA HIS A 390 8.86 -8.77 -6.72
C HIS A 390 7.72 -7.79 -6.43
N VAL A 391 6.60 -8.34 -5.96
CA VAL A 391 5.46 -7.53 -5.51
C VAL A 391 5.83 -6.93 -4.15
N VAL A 392 6.31 -5.70 -4.16
CA VAL A 392 6.58 -4.93 -2.95
C VAL A 392 5.34 -4.10 -2.61
N PRO A 393 4.69 -4.34 -1.46
CA PRO A 393 3.56 -3.51 -1.03
C PRO A 393 4.00 -2.05 -0.82
N ARG A 394 3.09 -1.14 -1.08
CA ARG A 394 3.28 0.32 -0.91
C ARG A 394 2.90 0.79 0.50
N THR A 395 3.36 0.08 1.51
CA THR A 395 2.98 0.25 2.91
C THR A 395 4.01 1.00 3.72
N SER A 396 5.28 0.54 3.71
CA SER A 396 6.41 1.29 4.28
C SER A 396 7.72 0.98 3.54
N ALA A 397 8.75 1.78 3.78
CA ALA A 397 10.09 1.54 3.22
C ALA A 397 10.72 0.23 3.74
N VAL A 398 10.29 -0.23 4.91
CA VAL A 398 10.79 -1.48 5.52
C VAL A 398 10.39 -2.71 4.70
N SER A 399 9.28 -2.66 3.96
CA SER A 399 8.89 -3.75 3.07
C SER A 399 9.95 -4.03 1.97
N ALA A 400 10.66 -3.00 1.55
CA ALA A 400 11.73 -3.13 0.56
C ALA A 400 13.00 -3.83 1.13
N ALA A 401 13.17 -3.84 2.45
CA ALA A 401 14.24 -4.62 3.08
C ALA A 401 14.04 -6.14 2.94
N MET A 402 12.81 -6.57 2.62
CA MET A 402 12.47 -7.96 2.30
C MET A 402 12.65 -8.27 0.80
N ASP A 403 13.12 -7.33 -0.03
CA ASP A 403 13.43 -7.58 -1.44
C ASP A 403 14.66 -8.49 -1.54
N PRO A 404 14.56 -9.67 -2.19
CA PRO A 404 15.70 -10.59 -2.32
C PRO A 404 16.92 -10.01 -3.01
N ARG A 405 16.78 -8.92 -3.77
CA ARG A 405 17.89 -8.22 -4.45
C ARG A 405 18.87 -7.52 -3.50
N GLY A 406 18.47 -7.31 -2.23
CA GLY A 406 19.35 -6.75 -1.19
C GLY A 406 20.34 -7.73 -0.57
N GLU A 407 20.45 -8.95 -1.10
CA GLU A 407 21.27 -10.02 -0.48
C GLU A 407 22.78 -9.77 -0.52
N ASP A 408 23.27 -9.00 -1.49
CA ASP A 408 24.71 -8.75 -1.66
C ASP A 408 25.27 -7.64 -0.75
N ALA A 409 24.45 -7.06 0.14
CA ALA A 409 24.92 -6.12 1.14
C ALA A 409 25.68 -6.89 2.23
N ASP A 410 26.96 -7.17 1.97
CA ASP A 410 27.93 -7.65 2.95
C ASP A 410 27.88 -6.79 4.22
N GLY A 411 27.57 -7.41 5.33
CA GLY A 411 27.56 -6.78 6.65
C GLY A 411 26.28 -6.99 7.44
N GLN A 412 25.25 -7.60 6.91
CA GLN A 412 24.20 -8.16 7.75
C GLN A 412 24.80 -9.38 8.45
N LEU A 413 25.11 -9.19 9.74
CA LEU A 413 25.40 -10.24 10.68
C LEU A 413 24.48 -11.44 10.37
N SER A 414 25.04 -12.46 9.72
CA SER A 414 24.48 -13.79 9.78
C SER A 414 24.57 -14.18 11.25
N PHE A 415 23.51 -13.93 12.01
CA PHE A 415 23.33 -14.65 13.25
C PHE A 415 23.00 -16.09 12.85
N ASP A 416 24.01 -16.84 12.55
CA ASP A 416 24.00 -18.29 12.67
C ASP A 416 23.74 -18.60 14.14
N PHE A 417 22.45 -18.66 14.50
CA PHE A 417 22.04 -19.33 15.72
C PHE A 417 22.26 -20.83 15.46
N ASP A 418 23.45 -21.25 15.72
CA ASP A 418 23.75 -22.66 15.82
C ASP A 418 23.06 -23.18 17.09
N PHE A 419 21.82 -23.64 16.94
CA PHE A 419 21.03 -24.26 18.01
C PHE A 419 21.73 -25.49 18.61
N ARG A 420 22.76 -26.04 17.94
CA ARG A 420 23.60 -27.08 18.50
C ARG A 420 24.60 -26.52 19.51
N ALA A 421 25.20 -25.38 19.24
CA ALA A 421 26.13 -24.73 20.16
C ALA A 421 25.45 -24.29 21.48
N GLU A 422 24.20 -23.79 21.41
CA GLU A 422 23.43 -23.48 22.63
C GLU A 422 22.98 -24.74 23.39
N ALA A 423 22.61 -25.80 22.68
CA ALA A 423 22.26 -27.07 23.33
C ALA A 423 23.49 -27.76 23.96
N ASP A 424 24.63 -27.68 23.31
CA ASP A 424 25.92 -28.24 23.84
C ASP A 424 26.43 -27.42 25.03
N ALA A 425 26.33 -26.08 25.01
CA ALA A 425 26.65 -25.21 26.13
C ALA A 425 25.71 -25.45 27.34
N ALA A 426 24.43 -25.61 27.11
CA ALA A 426 23.45 -25.92 28.17
C ALA A 426 23.66 -27.33 28.76
N ALA A 427 24.13 -28.29 27.96
CA ALA A 427 24.44 -29.63 28.42
C ALA A 427 25.79 -29.68 29.24
N GLU A 428 26.73 -28.80 28.90
CA GLU A 428 27.99 -28.64 29.61
C GLU A 428 27.82 -27.94 30.95
N ASP A 429 26.97 -26.88 31.02
CA ASP A 429 26.58 -26.23 32.28
C ASP A 429 25.82 -27.18 33.23
N GLN A 430 24.99 -28.07 32.71
CA GLN A 430 24.33 -29.09 33.51
C GLN A 430 25.26 -30.17 34.00
N ARG A 431 26.35 -30.50 33.29
CA ARG A 431 27.38 -31.41 33.75
C ARG A 431 28.24 -30.80 34.84
N LEU A 432 28.65 -29.53 34.67
CA LEU A 432 29.44 -28.80 35.66
C LEU A 432 28.65 -28.51 36.96
N ALA A 433 27.35 -28.46 36.92
CA ALA A 433 26.50 -28.30 38.11
C ALA A 433 26.20 -29.62 38.83
N ALA A 434 26.53 -30.76 38.22
CA ALA A 434 26.34 -32.10 38.78
C ALA A 434 27.64 -32.73 39.36
N GLU A 435 28.79 -32.10 39.15
CA GLU A 435 30.07 -32.40 39.84
C GLU A 435 30.25 -31.45 41.05
#